data_6701a38c2f7b3966f3fda9147c79bfa6
#
_entry.id   6701a38c2f7b3966f3fda9147c79bfa6
#
_cell.length_a   1.000
_cell.length_b   1.000
_cell.length_c   1.000
_cell.angle_alpha   90.00
_cell.angle_beta   90.00
_cell.angle_gamma   90.00
#
_symmetry.space_group_name_H-M   'P 1'
#
loop_
_entity.id
_entity.type
_entity.pdbx_description
1 polymer ?
#
loop_
_entity_poly.entity_id
_entity_poly.type
_entity_poly.pdbx_seq_one_letter_code
_entity_poly.pdbx_strand_id
1 'polypeptide(L)'
;MDRGPLSPEKLRRRAAAAWLADAHAELANARSLAAHPDEGTAPFASAFHAQQAVEKGIKALLVWHGVDVPSRHDLGLLQDRLPVGATIKDLNVRGLSVYAVEQRYAAGTADPMNLIERPTWDEAQEAIAEAIEAIARVSEDLGSAGWTAPG
;
A
#
# COMPACT_ATOMS: atom_id res chain seq x y z
N MET A 1 12.67 -30.17 18.76
CA MET A 1 11.99 -30.68 17.56
C MET A 1 12.41 -29.84 16.37
N ASP A 2 13.14 -30.42 15.49
CA ASP A 2 13.47 -29.82 14.22
C ASP A 2 12.19 -29.80 13.38
N ARG A 3 11.59 -28.62 13.24
CA ARG A 3 10.54 -28.43 12.26
C ARG A 3 11.24 -28.24 10.92
N GLY A 4 11.28 -29.28 10.11
CA GLY A 4 11.86 -29.21 8.77
C GLY A 4 11.41 -27.95 8.00
N PRO A 5 12.02 -27.66 6.84
CA PRO A 5 11.76 -26.46 6.08
C PRO A 5 10.26 -26.34 5.75
N LEU A 6 9.73 -25.12 5.86
CA LEU A 6 8.34 -24.85 5.50
C LEU A 6 8.12 -25.07 4.00
N SER A 7 6.96 -25.61 3.63
CA SER A 7 6.62 -25.72 2.22
C SER A 7 6.53 -24.33 1.54
N PRO A 8 6.75 -24.26 0.22
CA PRO A 8 6.63 -23.00 -0.52
C PRO A 8 5.30 -22.30 -0.29
N GLU A 9 4.21 -23.04 -0.21
CA GLU A 9 2.88 -22.47 0.08
C GLU A 9 2.83 -21.84 1.47
N LYS A 10 3.35 -22.52 2.50
CA LYS A 10 3.39 -21.97 3.85
C LYS A 10 4.23 -20.72 3.93
N LEU A 11 5.34 -20.67 3.18
CA LEU A 11 6.18 -19.47 3.09
C LEU A 11 5.43 -18.31 2.45
N ARG A 12 4.75 -18.54 1.32
CA ARG A 12 3.94 -17.51 0.67
C ARG A 12 2.80 -17.03 1.57
N ARG A 13 2.15 -17.93 2.28
CA ARG A 13 1.07 -17.61 3.22
C ARG A 13 1.55 -16.65 4.31
N ARG A 14 2.71 -16.92 4.89
CA ARG A 14 3.32 -16.06 5.92
C ARG A 14 3.79 -14.72 5.34
N ALA A 15 4.40 -14.74 4.17
CA ALA A 15 4.87 -13.52 3.51
C ALA A 15 3.69 -12.60 3.17
N ALA A 16 2.59 -13.15 2.64
CA ALA A 16 1.38 -12.37 2.38
C ALA A 16 0.79 -11.80 3.67
N ALA A 17 0.78 -12.57 4.76
CA ALA A 17 0.33 -12.09 6.07
C ALA A 17 1.18 -10.92 6.57
N ALA A 18 2.50 -10.99 6.42
CA ALA A 18 3.41 -9.91 6.82
C ALA A 18 3.17 -8.63 6.01
N TRP A 19 3.05 -8.73 4.69
CA TRP A 19 2.73 -7.58 3.84
C TRP A 19 1.36 -6.97 4.19
N LEU A 20 0.36 -7.80 4.43
CA LEU A 20 -0.97 -7.34 4.80
C LEU A 20 -0.98 -6.65 6.16
N ALA A 21 -0.26 -7.19 7.15
CA ALA A 21 -0.11 -6.56 8.46
C ALA A 21 0.56 -5.19 8.34
N ASP A 22 1.61 -5.08 7.53
CA ASP A 22 2.27 -3.80 7.26
C ASP A 22 1.34 -2.82 6.54
N ALA A 23 0.52 -3.31 5.62
CA ALA A 23 -0.48 -2.47 4.94
C ALA A 23 -1.49 -1.88 5.93
N HIS A 24 -1.99 -2.68 6.85
CA HIS A 24 -2.89 -2.20 7.92
C HIS A 24 -2.19 -1.20 8.86
N ALA A 25 -0.92 -1.43 9.20
CA ALA A 25 -0.15 -0.50 10.02
C ALA A 25 0.04 0.85 9.32
N GLU A 26 0.33 0.86 8.03
CA GLU A 26 0.42 2.08 7.24
C GLU A 26 -0.91 2.84 7.19
N LEU A 27 -2.01 2.12 7.01
CA LEU A 27 -3.34 2.73 7.02
C LEU A 27 -3.67 3.35 8.38
N ALA A 28 -3.33 2.67 9.47
CA ALA A 28 -3.49 3.20 10.81
C ALA A 28 -2.67 4.47 11.03
N ASN A 29 -1.44 4.52 10.52
CA ASN A 29 -0.59 5.71 10.58
C ASN A 29 -1.22 6.88 9.80
N ALA A 30 -1.72 6.62 8.60
CA ALA A 30 -2.41 7.64 7.79
C ALA A 30 -3.60 8.24 8.55
N ARG A 31 -4.43 7.40 9.13
CA ARG A 31 -5.63 7.80 9.88
C ARG A 31 -5.29 8.53 11.18
N SER A 32 -4.26 8.11 11.88
CA SER A 32 -3.79 8.77 13.11
C SER A 32 -3.33 10.20 12.84
N LEU A 33 -2.58 10.42 11.75
CA LEU A 33 -2.15 11.76 11.35
C LEU A 33 -3.35 12.63 10.95
N ALA A 34 -4.32 12.09 10.24
CA ALA A 34 -5.52 12.80 9.83
C ALA A 34 -6.45 13.16 11.00
N ALA A 35 -6.36 12.45 12.12
CA ALA A 35 -7.12 12.75 13.33
C ALA A 35 -6.60 14.00 14.08
N HIS A 36 -5.39 14.48 13.75
CA HIS A 36 -4.76 15.63 14.37
C HIS A 36 -4.29 16.67 13.33
N PRO A 37 -5.23 17.26 12.57
CA PRO A 37 -4.88 18.10 11.40
C PRO A 37 -4.18 19.41 11.75
N ASP A 38 -4.22 19.84 13.01
CA ASP A 38 -3.67 21.15 13.42
C ASP A 38 -2.17 21.08 13.78
N GLU A 39 -1.54 19.93 13.70
CA GLU A 39 -0.14 19.72 14.10
C GLU A 39 0.88 19.83 12.94
N GLY A 40 0.60 20.61 11.97
CA GLY A 40 1.56 21.28 11.08
C GLY A 40 2.24 20.50 9.97
N THR A 41 2.33 19.16 9.98
CA THR A 41 3.14 18.43 8.98
C THR A 41 2.40 17.34 8.24
N ALA A 42 1.15 17.21 8.50
CA ALA A 42 0.48 15.95 8.37
C ALA A 42 -0.21 15.62 7.03
N PRO A 43 -0.70 16.55 6.17
CA PRO A 43 -1.41 16.14 4.97
C PRO A 43 -0.56 15.26 4.06
N PHE A 44 0.66 15.67 3.81
CA PHE A 44 1.60 14.92 2.98
C PHE A 44 1.97 13.56 3.61
N ALA A 45 2.33 13.55 4.90
CA ALA A 45 2.70 12.33 5.60
C ALA A 45 1.52 11.33 5.65
N SER A 46 0.31 11.83 5.87
CA SER A 46 -0.89 11.02 5.84
C SER A 46 -1.13 10.40 4.47
N ALA A 47 -1.05 11.18 3.39
CA ALA A 47 -1.19 10.69 2.02
C ALA A 47 -0.09 9.69 1.64
N PHE A 48 1.14 9.90 2.10
CA PHE A 48 2.25 8.97 1.91
C PHE A 48 1.95 7.61 2.56
N HIS A 49 1.49 7.60 3.81
CA HIS A 49 1.13 6.34 4.47
C HIS A 49 -0.06 5.65 3.81
N ALA A 50 -1.03 6.40 3.29
CA ALA A 50 -2.13 5.83 2.50
C ALA A 50 -1.62 5.13 1.24
N GLN A 51 -0.70 5.75 0.51
CA GLN A 51 -0.06 5.14 -0.65
C GLN A 51 0.72 3.87 -0.25
N GLN A 52 1.49 3.92 0.83
CA GLN A 52 2.24 2.76 1.33
C GLN A 52 1.32 1.61 1.71
N ALA A 53 0.15 1.89 2.27
CA ALA A 53 -0.84 0.87 2.60
C ALA A 53 -1.30 0.12 1.34
N VAL A 54 -1.63 0.83 0.28
CA VAL A 54 -2.06 0.22 -1.00
C VAL A 54 -0.92 -0.58 -1.62
N GLU A 55 0.27 -0.03 -1.67
CA GLU A 55 1.45 -0.71 -2.22
C GLU A 55 1.70 -2.04 -1.51
N LYS A 56 1.74 -2.04 -0.19
CA LYS A 56 1.97 -3.24 0.62
C LYS A 56 0.82 -4.25 0.50
N GLY A 57 -0.40 -3.78 0.37
CA GLY A 57 -1.57 -4.64 0.10
C GLY A 57 -1.44 -5.37 -1.24
N ILE A 58 -1.09 -4.66 -2.31
CA ILE A 58 -0.87 -5.28 -3.62
C ILE A 58 0.29 -6.28 -3.57
N LYS A 59 1.36 -5.94 -2.86
CA LYS A 59 2.51 -6.85 -2.67
C LYS A 59 2.12 -8.13 -1.92
N ALA A 60 1.19 -8.06 -0.98
CA ALA A 60 0.63 -9.25 -0.34
C ALA A 60 -0.02 -10.21 -1.36
N LEU A 61 -0.83 -9.66 -2.27
CA LEU A 61 -1.43 -10.45 -3.34
C LEU A 61 -0.39 -11.04 -4.30
N LEU A 62 0.58 -10.24 -4.72
CA LEU A 62 1.64 -10.70 -5.62
C LEU A 62 2.39 -11.88 -5.03
N VAL A 63 2.82 -11.78 -3.76
CA VAL A 63 3.57 -12.85 -3.12
C VAL A 63 2.73 -14.11 -2.93
N TRP A 64 1.44 -13.97 -2.64
CA TRP A 64 0.53 -15.11 -2.52
C TRP A 64 0.39 -15.85 -3.84
N HIS A 65 0.30 -15.12 -4.95
CA HIS A 65 0.24 -15.70 -6.29
C HIS A 65 1.60 -16.19 -6.82
N GLY A 66 2.68 -16.08 -6.04
CA GLY A 66 4.01 -16.51 -6.47
C GLY A 66 4.63 -15.61 -7.54
N VAL A 67 4.14 -14.39 -7.66
CA VAL A 67 4.69 -13.37 -8.56
C VAL A 67 5.80 -12.62 -7.84
N ASP A 68 6.92 -12.38 -8.51
CA ASP A 68 8.02 -11.60 -7.95
C ASP A 68 7.53 -10.19 -7.58
N VAL A 69 7.89 -9.78 -6.36
CA VAL A 69 7.55 -8.45 -5.85
C VAL A 69 8.62 -7.46 -6.28
N PRO A 70 8.33 -6.56 -7.24
CA PRO A 70 9.32 -5.60 -7.69
C PRO A 70 9.56 -4.50 -6.65
N SER A 71 10.79 -3.99 -6.61
CA SER A 71 11.16 -2.82 -5.79
C SER A 71 10.69 -1.54 -6.45
N ARG A 72 9.39 -1.43 -6.71
CA ARG A 72 8.79 -0.27 -7.36
C ARG A 72 7.64 0.27 -6.54
N HIS A 73 7.42 1.58 -6.68
CA HIS A 73 6.38 2.32 -5.97
C HIS A 73 5.23 2.75 -6.89
N ASP A 74 5.28 2.42 -8.17
CA ASP A 74 4.21 2.69 -9.12
C ASP A 74 3.10 1.66 -8.95
N LEU A 75 1.98 2.10 -8.38
CA LEU A 75 0.86 1.22 -8.08
C LEU A 75 0.22 0.63 -9.34
N GLY A 76 0.21 1.38 -10.43
CA GLY A 76 -0.32 0.89 -11.69
C GLY A 76 0.50 -0.28 -12.25
N LEU A 77 1.82 -0.20 -12.20
CA LEU A 77 2.70 -1.28 -12.60
C LEU A 77 2.55 -2.51 -11.71
N LEU A 78 2.34 -2.31 -10.40
CA LEU A 78 2.08 -3.40 -9.47
C LEU A 78 0.74 -4.07 -9.76
N GLN A 79 -0.32 -3.29 -10.01
CA GLN A 79 -1.63 -3.82 -10.40
C GLN A 79 -1.56 -4.64 -11.69
N ASP A 80 -0.79 -4.17 -12.68
CA ASP A 80 -0.67 -4.85 -13.97
C ASP A 80 -0.04 -6.25 -13.86
N ARG A 81 0.71 -6.51 -12.80
CA ARG A 81 1.30 -7.82 -12.52
C ARG A 81 0.38 -8.79 -11.81
N LEU A 82 -0.75 -8.32 -11.31
CA LEU A 82 -1.74 -9.18 -10.66
C LEU A 82 -2.47 -10.05 -11.68
N PRO A 83 -2.90 -11.26 -11.27
CA PRO A 83 -3.69 -12.13 -12.14
C PRO A 83 -5.00 -11.48 -12.58
N VAL A 84 -5.49 -11.88 -13.73
CA VAL A 84 -6.84 -11.54 -14.19
C VAL A 84 -7.85 -12.07 -13.17
N GLY A 85 -8.79 -11.23 -12.78
CA GLY A 85 -9.80 -11.57 -11.77
C GLY A 85 -9.52 -11.00 -10.38
N ALA A 86 -8.33 -10.47 -10.11
CA ALA A 86 -8.10 -9.69 -8.90
C ALA A 86 -8.91 -8.39 -8.97
N THR A 87 -9.86 -8.21 -8.05
CA THR A 87 -10.81 -7.07 -8.11
C THR A 87 -10.15 -5.73 -7.84
N ILE A 88 -9.02 -5.72 -7.12
CA ILE A 88 -8.24 -4.50 -6.91
C ILE A 88 -7.73 -3.88 -8.23
N LYS A 89 -7.64 -4.65 -9.31
CA LYS A 89 -7.28 -4.12 -10.63
C LYS A 89 -8.31 -3.15 -11.18
N ASP A 90 -9.55 -3.21 -10.71
CA ASP A 90 -10.65 -2.35 -11.14
C ASP A 90 -10.65 -1.00 -10.41
N LEU A 91 -9.87 -0.86 -9.35
CA LEU A 91 -9.73 0.39 -8.63
C LEU A 91 -8.69 1.29 -9.28
N ASN A 92 -9.01 2.57 -9.41
CA ASN A 92 -8.05 3.55 -9.86
C ASN A 92 -7.22 4.07 -8.68
N VAL A 93 -6.08 3.42 -8.44
CA VAL A 93 -5.13 3.80 -7.38
C VAL A 93 -3.87 4.50 -7.92
N ARG A 94 -3.79 4.68 -9.25
CA ARG A 94 -2.60 5.26 -9.91
C ARG A 94 -2.28 6.66 -9.40
N GLY A 95 -3.29 7.45 -9.09
CA GLY A 95 -3.13 8.80 -8.55
C GLY A 95 -2.41 8.84 -7.21
N LEU A 96 -2.45 7.76 -6.43
CA LEU A 96 -1.72 7.68 -5.16
C LEU A 96 -0.20 7.59 -5.35
N SER A 97 0.27 7.13 -6.49
CA SER A 97 1.72 6.98 -6.76
C SER A 97 2.50 8.29 -6.62
N VAL A 98 1.85 9.43 -6.79
CA VAL A 98 2.48 10.74 -6.59
C VAL A 98 2.97 10.92 -5.15
N TYR A 99 2.37 10.25 -4.17
CA TYR A 99 2.76 10.33 -2.76
C TYR A 99 3.85 9.34 -2.37
N ALA A 100 4.33 8.51 -3.29
CA ALA A 100 5.30 7.45 -3.00
C ALA A 100 6.68 7.96 -2.60
N VAL A 101 7.02 9.21 -2.96
CA VAL A 101 8.37 9.77 -2.78
C VAL A 101 8.32 10.94 -1.81
N GLU A 102 8.54 10.66 -0.53
CA GLU A 102 8.58 11.66 0.54
C GLU A 102 9.56 12.80 0.24
N GLN A 103 10.68 12.51 -0.38
CA GLN A 103 11.73 13.48 -0.73
C GLN A 103 11.29 14.54 -1.73
N ARG A 104 10.24 14.33 -2.50
CA ARG A 104 9.69 15.34 -3.42
C ARG A 104 9.15 16.56 -2.70
N TYR A 105 8.84 16.41 -1.41
CA TYR A 105 8.25 17.44 -0.58
C TYR A 105 9.22 17.95 0.49
N ALA A 106 10.45 17.42 0.52
CA ALA A 106 11.46 17.84 1.48
C ALA A 106 11.92 19.27 1.19
N ALA A 107 12.04 20.06 2.25
CA ALA A 107 12.66 21.39 2.17
C ALA A 107 14.09 21.26 1.60
N GLY A 108 14.39 21.97 0.52
CA GLY A 108 15.71 21.94 -0.10
C GLY A 108 15.84 21.07 -1.35
N THR A 109 14.76 20.56 -1.92
CA THR A 109 14.78 20.07 -3.31
C THR A 109 15.23 21.21 -4.21
N ALA A 110 16.28 20.94 -4.98
CA ALA A 110 17.12 21.96 -5.57
C ALA A 110 16.47 22.78 -6.71
N ASP A 111 15.26 22.45 -7.13
CA ASP A 111 14.59 23.16 -8.23
C ASP A 111 13.19 23.61 -7.81
N PRO A 112 13.02 24.90 -7.44
CA PRO A 112 11.71 25.43 -7.07
C PRO A 112 10.68 25.39 -8.21
N MET A 113 11.09 25.20 -9.46
CA MET A 113 10.17 25.07 -10.61
C MET A 113 9.60 23.66 -10.75
N ASN A 114 10.19 22.69 -10.07
CA ASN A 114 9.74 21.30 -10.04
C ASN A 114 9.13 20.91 -8.70
N LEU A 115 8.79 21.86 -7.85
CA LEU A 115 8.08 21.60 -6.61
C LEU A 115 6.70 21.05 -6.94
N ILE A 116 6.46 19.78 -6.59
CA ILE A 116 5.13 19.22 -6.57
C ILE A 116 4.36 19.94 -5.47
N GLU A 117 3.20 20.47 -5.83
CA GLU A 117 2.32 21.13 -4.87
C GLU A 117 1.97 20.16 -3.74
N ARG A 118 2.10 20.61 -2.49
CA ARG A 118 1.78 19.78 -1.33
C ARG A 118 0.29 19.49 -1.29
N PRO A 119 -0.11 18.27 -0.94
CA PRO A 119 -1.52 17.94 -0.81
C PRO A 119 -2.18 18.73 0.31
N THR A 120 -3.45 19.02 0.13
CA THR A 120 -4.33 19.55 1.17
C THR A 120 -4.81 18.42 2.08
N TRP A 121 -5.44 18.76 3.21
CA TRP A 121 -6.12 17.77 4.05
C TRP A 121 -7.26 17.07 3.31
N ASP A 122 -8.00 17.77 2.46
CA ASP A 122 -9.05 17.14 1.65
C ASP A 122 -8.47 16.08 0.71
N GLU A 123 -7.37 16.39 0.05
CA GLU A 123 -6.66 15.41 -0.81
C GLU A 123 -6.10 14.24 -0.01
N ALA A 124 -5.56 14.48 1.19
CA ALA A 124 -5.10 13.40 2.07
C ALA A 124 -6.26 12.50 2.54
N GLN A 125 -7.42 13.07 2.86
CA GLN A 125 -8.61 12.32 3.21
C GLN A 125 -9.13 11.46 2.04
N GLU A 126 -9.08 11.97 0.83
CA GLU A 126 -9.39 11.20 -0.38
C GLU A 126 -8.42 10.02 -0.55
N ALA A 127 -7.13 10.25 -0.34
CA ALA A 127 -6.12 9.18 -0.40
C ALA A 127 -6.38 8.09 0.65
N ILE A 128 -6.77 8.47 1.87
CA ILE A 128 -7.14 7.52 2.93
C ILE A 128 -8.37 6.71 2.52
N ALA A 129 -9.40 7.36 1.98
CA ALA A 129 -10.62 6.67 1.55
C ALA A 129 -10.32 5.64 0.44
N GLU A 130 -9.50 6.00 -0.53
CA GLU A 130 -9.03 5.09 -1.58
C GLU A 130 -8.22 3.92 -1.01
N ALA A 131 -7.36 4.18 -0.03
CA ALA A 131 -6.58 3.14 0.63
C ALA A 131 -7.45 2.18 1.43
N ILE A 132 -8.45 2.66 2.15
CA ILE A 132 -9.41 1.82 2.88
C ILE A 132 -10.11 0.86 1.91
N GLU A 133 -10.61 1.38 0.79
CA GLU A 133 -11.27 0.55 -0.23
C GLU A 133 -10.30 -0.45 -0.85
N ALA A 134 -9.09 -0.02 -1.18
CA ALA A 134 -8.06 -0.89 -1.76
C ALA A 134 -7.70 -2.05 -0.83
N ILE A 135 -7.50 -1.79 0.46
CA ILE A 135 -7.18 -2.84 1.45
C ILE A 135 -8.35 -3.82 1.61
N ALA A 136 -9.59 -3.34 1.60
CA ALA A 136 -10.77 -4.21 1.61
C ALA A 136 -10.79 -5.14 0.39
N ARG A 137 -10.50 -4.62 -0.80
CA ARG A 137 -10.41 -5.42 -2.04
C ARG A 137 -9.28 -6.43 -2.00
N VAL A 138 -8.11 -6.05 -1.48
CA VAL A 138 -6.99 -6.98 -1.29
C VAL A 138 -7.39 -8.14 -0.39
N SER A 139 -8.07 -7.88 0.72
CA SER A 139 -8.53 -8.92 1.64
C SER A 139 -9.53 -9.87 0.98
N GLU A 140 -10.47 -9.36 0.21
CA GLU A 140 -11.41 -10.17 -0.58
C GLU A 140 -10.67 -11.01 -1.62
N ASP A 141 -9.75 -10.43 -2.36
CA ASP A 141 -8.99 -11.11 -3.42
C ASP A 141 -8.10 -12.21 -2.84
N LEU A 142 -7.48 -11.98 -1.68
CA LEU A 142 -6.72 -13.01 -0.96
C LEU A 142 -7.62 -14.19 -0.57
N GLY A 143 -8.77 -13.91 0.02
CA GLY A 143 -9.74 -14.94 0.40
C GLY A 143 -10.24 -15.74 -0.80
N SER A 144 -10.57 -15.06 -1.90
CA SER A 144 -11.01 -15.70 -3.16
C SER A 144 -9.92 -16.55 -3.80
N ALA A 145 -8.65 -16.23 -3.56
CA ALA A 145 -7.50 -17.00 -4.03
C ALA A 145 -7.07 -18.10 -3.05
N GLY A 146 -7.86 -18.38 -2.02
CA GLY A 146 -7.61 -19.47 -1.08
C GLY A 146 -6.66 -19.14 0.07
N TRP A 147 -6.26 -17.88 0.20
CA TRP A 147 -5.42 -17.48 1.33
C TRP A 147 -6.24 -17.42 2.62
N THR A 148 -5.67 -17.96 3.69
CA THR A 148 -6.16 -17.82 5.05
C THR A 148 -5.02 -17.39 5.95
N ALA A 149 -5.33 -16.65 7.02
CA ALA A 149 -4.31 -16.22 7.97
C ALA A 149 -3.56 -17.43 8.56
N PRO A 150 -2.23 -17.37 8.70
CA PRO A 150 -1.47 -18.44 9.33
C PRO A 150 -1.87 -18.57 10.80
N GLY A 151 -2.06 -19.82 11.21
CA GLY A 151 -2.37 -20.18 12.61
C GLY A 151 -1.13 -20.21 13.48
#